data_4d8f71c60472bb11422c36cf34bd6a52
#
_entry.id   4d8f71c60472bb11422c36cf34bd6a52
#
_cell.length_a   1.000
_cell.length_b   1.000
_cell.length_c   1.000
_cell.angle_alpha   90.00
_cell.angle_beta   90.00
_cell.angle_gamma   90.00
#
_symmetry.space_group_name_H-M   'P 1'
#
loop_
_entity.id
_entity.type
_entity.pdbx_description
1 polymer ?
#
loop_
_entity_poly.entity_id
_entity_poly.type
_entity_poly.pdbx_seq_one_letter_code
_entity_poly.pdbx_strand_id
1 'polypeptide(L)'
;MTSRTLINTAIGFVSLCPLSTMTFANAVGDFTHTTDVGDPELSGSSSYSESTQSYTLSGAGINMWAEQDQFQFAYREIKGDFIIRATVEFEGEGVDPHRKIGIIARNSLDSDSPYVDACVHGDGLTSLQYREGKGGATDQIVSPLEGPTEIQLQREGHRFVFSAARFGETYQSVSTEMELDEELLAGLFICSHNPSVVETAHFSNVRVVLPADPDFRPYRDYIGSRLEIMKVATGERKVLATFPNSIQAPNWTPDGKTLIYNSEGKLYNYTLSDGSITELNTGHANDNNNDHVLSFDGSQIGISHHLGDSRTSVIYTLPTSGSDNPVQITDPENGHSYLHGWTPDNKRLIFTGHRNGQYDIWAIDIETKEETPLTNLPTLDDGSEYSPDGQYIFFNSVRSGNMQIWRMKADGSEQTQLTFDTFNNWFPHVSPDGTSFIYIAFPSDIDPNDHPFYKKVYLRQMPIEGGEAKTIAYIYGGQGSINVPSWSPDGTHIAFVSNSKELD
;
A
#
# COMPACT_ATOMS: atom_id res chain seq x y z
N MET A 1 -51.62 -10.36 62.28
CA MET A 1 -51.62 -11.04 60.96
C MET A 1 -50.69 -10.29 60.09
N THR A 2 -49.44 -10.72 60.04
CA THR A 2 -48.33 -10.04 59.32
C THR A 2 -47.99 -10.89 58.10
N SER A 3 -48.24 -10.34 56.92
CA SER A 3 -47.87 -10.95 55.65
C SER A 3 -46.43 -10.57 55.27
N ARG A 4 -45.55 -11.52 55.10
CA ARG A 4 -44.17 -11.35 54.60
C ARG A 4 -44.17 -11.57 53.11
N THR A 5 -43.76 -10.56 52.35
CA THR A 5 -43.52 -10.64 50.91
C THR A 5 -42.07 -11.12 50.71
N LEU A 6 -41.91 -12.25 50.04
CA LEU A 6 -40.61 -12.76 49.59
C LEU A 6 -40.24 -12.12 48.21
N ILE A 7 -39.09 -11.44 48.20
CA ILE A 7 -38.50 -10.96 46.92
C ILE A 7 -37.58 -12.06 46.40
N ASN A 8 -37.91 -12.64 45.27
CA ASN A 8 -37.05 -13.54 44.51
C ASN A 8 -36.12 -12.72 43.62
N THR A 9 -34.84 -12.75 43.92
CA THR A 9 -33.80 -12.20 43.04
C THR A 9 -33.32 -13.29 42.12
N ALA A 10 -33.67 -13.20 40.84
CA ALA A 10 -33.15 -14.08 39.80
C ALA A 10 -31.75 -13.58 39.38
N ILE A 11 -30.73 -14.37 39.66
CA ILE A 11 -29.35 -14.16 39.15
C ILE A 11 -29.30 -14.83 37.80
N GLY A 12 -29.27 -13.98 36.75
CA GLY A 12 -29.02 -14.44 35.38
C GLY A 12 -27.53 -14.77 35.18
N PHE A 13 -27.23 -16.06 35.01
CA PHE A 13 -25.91 -16.47 34.52
C PHE A 13 -25.80 -16.13 33.03
N VAL A 14 -24.95 -15.13 32.70
CA VAL A 14 -24.48 -14.92 31.32
C VAL A 14 -23.42 -15.97 31.05
N SER A 15 -23.76 -16.98 30.25
CA SER A 15 -22.81 -17.95 29.73
C SER A 15 -21.96 -17.26 28.67
N LEU A 16 -20.74 -16.90 29.02
CA LEU A 16 -19.69 -16.55 28.04
C LEU A 16 -19.29 -17.84 27.32
N CYS A 17 -19.74 -17.97 26.07
CA CYS A 17 -19.21 -18.96 25.16
C CYS A 17 -17.76 -18.56 24.83
N PRO A 18 -16.75 -19.42 25.06
CA PRO A 18 -15.40 -19.09 24.63
C PRO A 18 -15.37 -19.10 23.10
N LEU A 19 -14.97 -17.99 22.47
CA LEU A 19 -14.51 -18.00 21.10
C LEU A 19 -13.32 -18.95 21.02
N SER A 20 -13.53 -20.14 20.44
CA SER A 20 -12.44 -21.02 20.05
C SER A 20 -11.70 -20.35 18.90
N THR A 21 -10.55 -19.76 19.21
CA THR A 21 -9.54 -19.49 18.19
C THR A 21 -9.14 -20.84 17.61
N MET A 22 -9.56 -21.14 16.38
CA MET A 22 -8.97 -22.23 15.61
C MET A 22 -7.53 -21.83 15.32
N THR A 23 -6.59 -22.31 16.12
CA THR A 23 -5.17 -22.29 15.78
C THR A 23 -4.97 -23.35 14.70
N PHE A 24 -4.75 -22.95 13.48
CA PHE A 24 -4.27 -23.83 12.42
C PHE A 24 -2.87 -24.32 12.85
N ALA A 25 -2.69 -25.60 13.03
CA ALA A 25 -1.48 -26.20 13.59
C ALA A 25 -0.22 -25.99 12.74
N ASN A 26 -0.33 -25.44 11.53
CA ASN A 26 0.74 -25.23 10.54
C ASN A 26 0.71 -23.84 9.88
N ALA A 27 0.06 -22.85 10.48
CA ALA A 27 0.01 -21.49 9.91
C ALA A 27 1.40 -20.80 9.98
N VAL A 28 1.82 -20.20 8.88
CA VAL A 28 3.09 -19.48 8.72
C VAL A 28 2.80 -18.10 8.13
N GLY A 29 2.62 -17.10 8.98
CA GLY A 29 2.25 -15.74 8.58
C GLY A 29 0.90 -15.70 7.84
N ASP A 30 0.89 -15.15 6.62
CA ASP A 30 -0.31 -15.08 5.76
C ASP A 30 -0.69 -16.44 5.14
N PHE A 31 0.14 -17.47 5.27
CA PHE A 31 -0.11 -18.81 4.72
C PHE A 31 -0.62 -19.77 5.79
N THR A 32 -1.70 -20.47 5.48
CA THR A 32 -2.39 -21.34 6.44
C THR A 32 -1.80 -22.75 6.53
N HIS A 33 -0.98 -23.13 5.54
CA HIS A 33 -0.43 -24.48 5.43
C HIS A 33 1.04 -24.46 4.99
N THR A 34 1.76 -25.52 5.35
CA THR A 34 3.11 -25.80 4.85
C THR A 34 3.28 -27.30 4.65
N THR A 35 3.90 -27.70 3.54
CA THR A 35 4.10 -29.12 3.20
C THR A 35 5.19 -29.29 2.16
N ASP A 36 5.77 -30.48 2.09
CA ASP A 36 6.49 -30.94 0.90
C ASP A 36 5.49 -31.42 -0.15
N VAL A 37 5.77 -31.14 -1.42
CA VAL A 37 5.06 -31.67 -2.58
C VAL A 37 5.95 -32.70 -3.27
N GLY A 38 5.38 -33.86 -3.67
CA GLY A 38 6.07 -34.91 -4.45
C GLY A 38 7.06 -35.77 -3.67
N ASP A 39 6.94 -35.85 -2.33
CA ASP A 39 7.74 -36.72 -1.44
C ASP A 39 9.27 -36.62 -1.66
N PRO A 40 9.91 -35.45 -1.49
CA PRO A 40 11.36 -35.32 -1.61
C PRO A 40 12.09 -36.19 -0.55
N GLU A 41 13.32 -36.64 -0.87
CA GLU A 41 14.10 -37.48 0.02
C GLU A 41 14.43 -36.83 1.38
N LEU A 42 14.59 -35.50 1.39
CA LEU A 42 14.82 -34.69 2.59
C LEU A 42 13.63 -33.76 2.79
N SER A 43 13.05 -33.82 3.98
CA SER A 43 11.90 -32.97 4.34
C SER A 43 12.29 -31.49 4.40
N GLY A 44 11.41 -30.64 3.87
CA GLY A 44 11.52 -29.21 3.95
C GLY A 44 10.92 -28.62 5.22
N SER A 45 11.02 -27.33 5.37
CA SER A 45 10.40 -26.57 6.46
C SER A 45 10.11 -25.12 6.04
N SER A 46 9.11 -24.52 6.69
CA SER A 46 8.76 -23.12 6.53
C SER A 46 8.59 -22.48 7.89
N SER A 47 9.04 -21.24 8.05
CA SER A 47 8.89 -20.46 9.28
C SER A 47 8.61 -19.00 8.97
N TYR A 48 7.99 -18.30 9.93
CA TYR A 48 7.67 -16.88 9.86
C TYR A 48 8.15 -16.15 11.11
N SER A 49 8.76 -15.00 10.92
CA SER A 49 9.16 -14.09 11.99
C SER A 49 8.20 -12.91 12.05
N GLU A 50 7.39 -12.81 13.10
CA GLU A 50 6.48 -11.68 13.32
C GLU A 50 7.22 -10.33 13.47
N SER A 51 8.41 -10.35 14.08
CA SER A 51 9.17 -9.12 14.34
C SER A 51 9.68 -8.47 13.06
N THR A 52 10.12 -9.27 12.09
CA THR A 52 10.63 -8.84 10.78
C THR A 52 9.62 -9.01 9.65
N GLN A 53 8.51 -9.69 9.90
CA GLN A 53 7.48 -10.04 8.91
C GLN A 53 8.09 -10.73 7.67
N SER A 54 9.03 -11.65 7.92
CA SER A 54 9.75 -12.39 6.89
C SER A 54 9.57 -13.89 7.04
N TYR A 55 9.71 -14.60 5.92
CA TYR A 55 9.59 -16.05 5.83
C TYR A 55 10.97 -16.66 5.53
N THR A 56 11.23 -17.81 6.10
CA THR A 56 12.36 -18.64 5.75
C THR A 56 11.82 -20.01 5.32
N LEU A 57 12.09 -20.40 4.09
CA LEU A 57 11.76 -21.70 3.54
C LEU A 57 13.04 -22.48 3.29
N SER A 58 13.05 -23.76 3.69
CA SER A 58 14.14 -24.69 3.39
C SER A 58 13.55 -25.94 2.74
N GLY A 59 14.11 -26.39 1.62
CA GLY A 59 13.56 -27.52 0.88
C GLY A 59 14.58 -28.22 -0.01
N ALA A 60 14.39 -29.51 -0.18
CA ALA A 60 15.03 -30.33 -1.18
C ALA A 60 14.11 -30.49 -2.41
N GLY A 61 14.48 -31.36 -3.34
CA GLY A 61 13.66 -31.75 -4.47
C GLY A 61 14.46 -31.88 -5.74
N ILE A 62 14.03 -32.80 -6.62
CA ILE A 62 14.70 -33.06 -7.89
C ILE A 62 14.47 -31.90 -8.86
N ASN A 63 13.23 -31.44 -9.00
CA ASN A 63 12.84 -30.37 -9.92
C ASN A 63 11.36 -29.98 -9.78
N MET A 64 10.99 -28.89 -10.45
CA MET A 64 9.62 -28.44 -10.76
C MET A 64 9.54 -28.23 -12.28
N TRP A 65 9.81 -29.30 -13.03
CA TRP A 65 9.89 -29.31 -14.50
C TRP A 65 9.42 -30.65 -15.03
N ALA A 66 9.15 -30.75 -16.35
CA ALA A 66 8.58 -31.92 -16.97
C ALA A 66 7.17 -32.26 -16.37
N GLU A 67 6.96 -33.50 -15.94
CA GLU A 67 5.63 -34.01 -15.60
C GLU A 67 5.37 -34.05 -14.09
N GLN A 68 6.38 -33.87 -13.24
CA GLN A 68 6.28 -34.00 -11.78
C GLN A 68 7.16 -32.98 -11.05
N ASP A 69 6.72 -32.61 -9.85
CA ASP A 69 7.32 -31.58 -9.00
C ASP A 69 7.74 -32.16 -7.65
N GLN A 70 8.89 -31.68 -7.12
CA GLN A 70 9.31 -31.87 -5.74
C GLN A 70 9.83 -30.57 -5.17
N PHE A 71 9.17 -30.04 -4.11
CA PHE A 71 9.52 -28.76 -3.50
C PHE A 71 8.85 -28.59 -2.14
N GLN A 72 9.37 -27.66 -1.31
CA GLN A 72 8.70 -27.18 -0.10
C GLN A 72 7.77 -26.01 -0.43
N PHE A 73 6.56 -26.02 0.14
CA PHE A 73 5.45 -25.12 -0.13
C PHE A 73 4.87 -24.52 1.15
N ALA A 74 4.80 -23.18 1.23
CA ALA A 74 4.00 -22.45 2.21
C ALA A 74 2.85 -21.78 1.46
N TYR A 75 1.58 -22.17 1.75
CA TYR A 75 0.44 -21.79 0.92
C TYR A 75 -0.83 -21.53 1.71
N ARG A 76 -1.77 -20.94 1.00
CA ARG A 76 -3.18 -20.86 1.39
C ARG A 76 -4.07 -21.17 0.18
N GLU A 77 -5.33 -21.48 0.45
CA GLU A 77 -6.39 -21.55 -0.56
C GLU A 77 -6.82 -20.13 -0.92
N ILE A 78 -6.89 -19.82 -2.23
CA ILE A 78 -7.34 -18.52 -2.73
C ILE A 78 -8.33 -18.75 -3.85
N LYS A 79 -9.50 -18.15 -3.71
CA LYS A 79 -10.55 -18.17 -4.72
C LYS A 79 -10.56 -16.88 -5.53
N GLY A 80 -10.60 -17.01 -6.88
CA GLY A 80 -10.67 -15.88 -7.80
C GLY A 80 -9.35 -15.15 -8.00
N ASP A 81 -9.40 -13.83 -8.22
CA ASP A 81 -8.24 -13.00 -8.53
C ASP A 81 -7.39 -12.72 -7.29
N PHE A 82 -6.07 -12.66 -7.49
CA PHE A 82 -5.13 -12.35 -6.43
C PHE A 82 -3.86 -11.68 -6.96
N ILE A 83 -3.11 -11.05 -6.05
CA ILE A 83 -1.75 -10.59 -6.25
C ILE A 83 -0.92 -11.10 -5.06
N ILE A 84 0.12 -11.89 -5.32
CA ILE A 84 1.11 -12.26 -4.31
C ILE A 84 2.44 -11.69 -4.75
N ARG A 85 3.14 -11.02 -3.84
CA ARG A 85 4.46 -10.48 -4.10
C ARG A 85 5.40 -10.71 -2.93
N ALA A 86 6.70 -10.72 -3.24
CA ALA A 86 7.76 -10.89 -2.27
C ALA A 86 9.06 -10.25 -2.75
N THR A 87 9.88 -9.81 -1.80
CA THR A 87 11.31 -9.68 -1.98
C THR A 87 11.94 -11.03 -1.70
N VAL A 88 12.80 -11.54 -2.58
CA VAL A 88 13.34 -12.91 -2.54
C VAL A 88 14.85 -12.92 -2.49
N GLU A 89 15.42 -13.84 -1.71
CA GLU A 89 16.86 -14.01 -1.58
C GLU A 89 17.20 -15.48 -1.26
N PHE A 90 18.14 -16.08 -2.00
CA PHE A 90 18.71 -17.35 -1.63
C PHE A 90 19.74 -17.19 -0.51
N GLU A 91 19.81 -18.15 0.40
CA GLU A 91 20.93 -18.26 1.34
C GLU A 91 22.12 -18.95 0.67
N GLY A 92 23.26 -18.26 0.60
CA GLY A 92 24.50 -18.79 0.05
C GLY A 92 24.47 -19.06 -1.47
N GLU A 93 25.60 -19.61 -1.99
CA GLU A 93 25.78 -19.87 -3.43
C GLU A 93 25.00 -21.10 -3.92
N GLY A 94 24.63 -22.02 -3.01
CA GLY A 94 23.96 -23.28 -3.34
C GLY A 94 24.83 -24.27 -4.10
N VAL A 95 24.24 -25.43 -4.43
CA VAL A 95 24.94 -26.53 -5.11
C VAL A 95 24.51 -26.72 -6.57
N ASP A 96 23.36 -26.20 -6.96
CA ASP A 96 22.84 -26.33 -8.33
C ASP A 96 22.37 -24.97 -8.87
N PRO A 97 22.81 -24.58 -10.08
CA PRO A 97 22.41 -23.31 -10.69
C PRO A 97 20.90 -23.22 -10.97
N HIS A 98 20.23 -24.36 -11.11
CA HIS A 98 18.79 -24.43 -11.35
C HIS A 98 17.94 -24.60 -10.07
N ARG A 99 18.53 -24.46 -8.87
CA ARG A 99 17.71 -24.29 -7.66
C ARG A 99 16.72 -23.15 -7.85
N LYS A 100 15.52 -23.28 -7.26
CA LYS A 100 14.39 -22.39 -7.59
C LYS A 100 13.73 -21.87 -6.34
N ILE A 101 13.36 -20.60 -6.37
CA ILE A 101 12.47 -19.97 -5.40
C ILE A 101 11.42 -19.13 -6.12
N GLY A 102 10.28 -18.90 -5.47
CA GLY A 102 9.29 -18.05 -6.09
C GLY A 102 7.91 -18.12 -5.46
N ILE A 103 6.94 -17.75 -6.28
CA ILE A 103 5.50 -17.76 -5.95
C ILE A 103 4.83 -18.69 -6.94
N ILE A 104 4.02 -19.64 -6.45
CA ILE A 104 3.32 -20.62 -7.28
C ILE A 104 1.82 -20.63 -6.96
N ALA A 105 0.99 -20.86 -7.96
CA ALA A 105 -0.44 -21.14 -7.84
C ALA A 105 -0.76 -22.43 -8.60
N ARG A 106 -1.46 -23.38 -7.92
CA ARG A 106 -1.71 -24.72 -8.45
C ARG A 106 -3.06 -25.27 -8.00
N ASN A 107 -3.60 -26.23 -8.78
CA ASN A 107 -4.92 -26.81 -8.50
C ASN A 107 -4.93 -27.74 -7.29
N SER A 108 -3.83 -28.47 -7.02
CA SER A 108 -3.77 -29.45 -5.93
C SER A 108 -2.34 -29.69 -5.42
N LEU A 109 -2.17 -30.49 -4.37
CA LEU A 109 -0.89 -30.95 -3.86
C LEU A 109 -0.28 -32.13 -4.64
N ASP A 110 -0.98 -32.68 -5.63
CA ASP A 110 -0.46 -33.78 -6.45
C ASP A 110 0.81 -33.28 -7.18
N SER A 111 1.86 -34.10 -7.21
CA SER A 111 3.14 -33.74 -7.83
C SER A 111 3.02 -33.39 -9.33
N ASP A 112 1.99 -33.87 -9.98
CA ASP A 112 1.70 -33.65 -11.41
C ASP A 112 0.57 -32.64 -11.67
N SER A 113 0.22 -31.83 -10.66
CA SER A 113 -0.85 -30.81 -10.74
C SER A 113 -0.57 -29.77 -11.80
N PRO A 114 -1.61 -29.25 -12.51
CA PRO A 114 -1.48 -28.01 -13.26
C PRO A 114 -1.06 -26.86 -12.36
N TYR A 115 -0.23 -25.95 -12.86
CA TYR A 115 0.28 -24.81 -12.10
C TYR A 115 0.79 -23.66 -12.98
N VAL A 116 0.94 -22.49 -12.36
CA VAL A 116 1.71 -21.34 -12.85
C VAL A 116 2.61 -20.83 -11.74
N ASP A 117 3.85 -20.51 -12.03
CA ASP A 117 4.76 -19.91 -11.06
C ASP A 117 5.51 -18.68 -11.58
N ALA A 118 5.97 -17.88 -10.65
CA ALA A 118 6.93 -16.78 -10.81
C ALA A 118 8.26 -17.27 -10.22
N CYS A 119 9.14 -17.78 -11.07
CA CYS A 119 10.34 -18.54 -10.68
C CYS A 119 11.61 -17.74 -10.88
N VAL A 120 12.48 -17.76 -9.86
CA VAL A 120 13.87 -17.26 -9.91
C VAL A 120 14.81 -18.43 -9.64
N HIS A 121 15.79 -18.65 -10.53
CA HIS A 121 16.79 -19.69 -10.41
C HIS A 121 18.08 -19.18 -9.74
N GLY A 122 18.90 -20.10 -9.26
CA GLY A 122 20.17 -19.78 -8.63
C GLY A 122 21.21 -19.15 -9.55
N ASP A 123 21.15 -19.40 -10.87
CA ASP A 123 21.97 -18.74 -11.90
C ASP A 123 21.42 -17.39 -12.37
N GLY A 124 20.27 -16.97 -11.84
CA GLY A 124 19.59 -15.74 -12.21
C GLY A 124 18.54 -15.88 -13.31
N LEU A 125 18.40 -17.04 -13.97
CA LEU A 125 17.31 -17.29 -14.91
C LEU A 125 15.97 -17.03 -14.20
N THR A 126 15.12 -16.24 -14.83
CA THR A 126 13.85 -15.80 -14.28
C THR A 126 12.77 -16.08 -15.29
N SER A 127 11.70 -16.78 -14.91
CA SER A 127 10.66 -17.20 -15.83
C SER A 127 9.31 -17.39 -15.17
N LEU A 128 8.25 -17.19 -15.94
CA LEU A 128 6.91 -17.70 -15.67
C LEU A 128 6.89 -19.14 -16.19
N GLN A 129 6.82 -20.14 -15.30
CA GLN A 129 6.69 -21.54 -15.68
C GLN A 129 5.24 -21.99 -15.51
N TYR A 130 4.79 -22.93 -16.34
CA TYR A 130 3.41 -23.41 -16.24
C TYR A 130 3.26 -24.83 -16.80
N ARG A 131 2.30 -25.56 -16.23
CA ARG A 131 1.81 -26.86 -16.68
C ARG A 131 0.31 -26.77 -16.92
N GLU A 132 -0.13 -26.91 -18.16
CA GLU A 132 -1.56 -26.71 -18.54
C GLU A 132 -2.47 -27.82 -18.02
N GLY A 133 -2.02 -29.05 -18.06
CA GLY A 133 -2.83 -30.20 -17.68
C GLY A 133 -2.13 -31.13 -16.69
N LYS A 134 -2.88 -31.89 -15.91
CA LYS A 134 -2.34 -32.87 -14.97
C LYS A 134 -1.45 -33.89 -15.68
N GLY A 135 -0.21 -34.05 -15.19
CA GLY A 135 0.81 -34.93 -15.77
C GLY A 135 1.33 -34.46 -17.13
N GLY A 136 1.02 -33.24 -17.53
CA GLY A 136 1.57 -32.61 -18.75
C GLY A 136 3.00 -32.11 -18.55
N ALA A 137 3.67 -31.81 -19.67
CA ALA A 137 4.98 -31.19 -19.64
C ALA A 137 4.89 -29.73 -19.17
N THR A 138 5.92 -29.27 -18.47
CA THR A 138 6.08 -27.88 -18.11
C THR A 138 6.70 -27.08 -19.25
N ASP A 139 6.22 -25.87 -19.47
CA ASP A 139 6.76 -24.87 -20.39
C ASP A 139 7.07 -23.57 -19.65
N GLN A 140 7.73 -22.61 -20.30
CA GLN A 140 8.09 -21.33 -19.69
C GLN A 140 8.09 -20.15 -20.64
N ILE A 141 7.88 -18.96 -20.06
CA ILE A 141 8.13 -17.68 -20.69
C ILE A 141 9.23 -16.98 -19.91
N VAL A 142 10.40 -16.83 -20.53
CA VAL A 142 11.56 -16.21 -19.87
C VAL A 142 11.33 -14.72 -19.70
N SER A 143 11.57 -14.22 -18.49
CA SER A 143 11.59 -12.78 -18.19
C SER A 143 12.80 -12.12 -18.84
N PRO A 144 12.68 -10.88 -19.34
CA PRO A 144 13.84 -10.12 -19.81
C PRO A 144 14.80 -9.69 -18.69
N LEU A 145 14.38 -9.82 -17.43
CA LEU A 145 15.17 -9.46 -16.24
C LEU A 145 15.74 -10.72 -15.57
N GLU A 146 17.05 -10.79 -15.44
CA GLU A 146 17.75 -11.85 -14.70
C GLU A 146 18.04 -11.41 -13.26
N GLY A 147 17.89 -12.34 -12.30
CA GLY A 147 18.21 -12.13 -10.89
C GLY A 147 17.49 -10.95 -10.25
N PRO A 148 16.14 -10.87 -10.32
CA PRO A 148 15.39 -9.85 -9.62
C PRO A 148 15.47 -10.04 -8.11
N THR A 149 15.19 -8.96 -7.36
CA THR A 149 14.96 -9.03 -5.92
C THR A 149 13.49 -8.96 -5.57
N GLU A 150 12.67 -8.36 -6.43
CA GLU A 150 11.23 -8.19 -6.27
C GLU A 150 10.49 -9.05 -7.30
N ILE A 151 9.57 -9.89 -6.85
CA ILE A 151 8.71 -10.70 -7.72
C ILE A 151 7.23 -10.57 -7.33
N GLN A 152 6.36 -10.73 -8.33
CA GLN A 152 4.93 -10.73 -8.16
C GLN A 152 4.27 -11.74 -9.12
N LEU A 153 3.39 -12.59 -8.59
CA LEU A 153 2.46 -13.40 -9.38
C LEU A 153 1.05 -12.85 -9.18
N GLN A 154 0.37 -12.56 -10.29
CA GLN A 154 -0.98 -12.03 -10.29
C GLN A 154 -1.88 -12.90 -11.15
N ARG A 155 -3.12 -13.15 -10.67
CA ARG A 155 -4.23 -13.73 -11.44
C ARG A 155 -5.27 -12.66 -11.75
N GLU A 156 -5.70 -12.57 -13.00
CA GLU A 156 -6.84 -11.80 -13.50
C GLU A 156 -7.70 -12.72 -14.37
N GLY A 157 -8.70 -13.37 -13.77
CA GLY A 157 -9.48 -14.42 -14.43
C GLY A 157 -8.61 -15.61 -14.86
N HIS A 158 -8.43 -15.80 -16.17
CA HIS A 158 -7.56 -16.84 -16.74
C HIS A 158 -6.15 -16.33 -17.07
N ARG A 159 -5.91 -15.05 -16.97
CA ARG A 159 -4.61 -14.45 -17.24
C ARG A 159 -3.74 -14.45 -15.99
N PHE A 160 -2.53 -15.00 -16.11
CA PHE A 160 -1.50 -14.96 -15.08
C PHE A 160 -0.35 -14.06 -15.52
N VAL A 161 0.06 -13.15 -14.64
CA VAL A 161 1.12 -12.17 -14.90
C VAL A 161 2.22 -12.37 -13.88
N PHE A 162 3.41 -12.66 -14.36
CA PHE A 162 4.64 -12.57 -13.58
C PHE A 162 5.30 -11.22 -13.82
N SER A 163 5.59 -10.50 -12.75
CA SER A 163 6.31 -9.24 -12.76
C SER A 163 7.55 -9.31 -11.89
N ALA A 164 8.68 -8.80 -12.39
CA ALA A 164 9.96 -8.83 -11.73
C ALA A 164 10.67 -7.48 -11.81
N ALA A 165 11.40 -7.10 -10.75
CA ALA A 165 12.23 -5.89 -10.69
C ALA A 165 13.43 -6.07 -9.76
N ARG A 166 14.42 -5.19 -9.87
CA ARG A 166 15.35 -4.87 -8.78
C ARG A 166 14.84 -3.68 -8.01
N PHE A 167 15.19 -3.58 -6.75
CA PHE A 167 14.84 -2.40 -5.96
C PHE A 167 15.29 -1.12 -6.66
N GLY A 168 14.36 -0.18 -6.82
CA GLY A 168 14.57 1.08 -7.56
C GLY A 168 14.07 1.06 -9.01
N GLU A 169 13.82 -0.10 -9.60
CA GLU A 169 13.36 -0.27 -10.99
C GLU A 169 11.84 -0.46 -11.07
N THR A 170 11.27 -0.24 -12.25
CA THR A 170 9.88 -0.60 -12.55
C THR A 170 9.78 -2.07 -12.96
N TYR A 171 8.62 -2.70 -12.72
CA TYR A 171 8.37 -4.08 -13.11
C TYR A 171 8.54 -4.30 -14.63
N GLN A 172 9.21 -5.38 -14.95
CA GLN A 172 9.16 -6.03 -16.27
C GLN A 172 8.27 -7.26 -16.15
N SER A 173 7.30 -7.40 -17.03
CA SER A 173 6.26 -8.41 -16.89
C SER A 173 6.16 -9.29 -18.10
N VAL A 174 5.86 -10.58 -17.88
CA VAL A 174 5.44 -11.57 -18.86
C VAL A 174 4.12 -12.18 -18.41
N SER A 175 3.33 -12.73 -19.33
CA SER A 175 2.03 -13.29 -18.97
C SER A 175 1.64 -14.47 -19.86
N THR A 176 0.78 -15.34 -19.35
CA THR A 176 0.13 -16.44 -20.07
C THR A 176 -1.34 -16.51 -19.74
N GLU A 177 -2.13 -17.13 -20.62
CA GLU A 177 -3.51 -17.51 -20.34
C GLU A 177 -3.55 -18.98 -19.95
N MET A 178 -4.22 -19.31 -18.82
CA MET A 178 -4.28 -20.65 -18.27
C MET A 178 -5.65 -20.96 -17.69
N GLU A 179 -6.18 -22.16 -18.02
CA GLU A 179 -7.40 -22.71 -17.43
C GLU A 179 -7.06 -23.46 -16.15
N LEU A 180 -6.95 -22.75 -15.03
CA LEU A 180 -6.85 -23.34 -13.70
C LEU A 180 -8.19 -23.25 -12.95
N ASP A 181 -8.35 -24.04 -11.90
CA ASP A 181 -9.54 -24.04 -11.05
C ASP A 181 -9.80 -22.64 -10.47
N GLU A 182 -11.05 -22.37 -10.08
CA GLU A 182 -11.43 -21.11 -9.46
C GLU A 182 -10.72 -20.89 -8.12
N GLU A 183 -10.56 -21.97 -7.35
CA GLU A 183 -9.85 -22.03 -6.08
C GLU A 183 -8.49 -22.71 -6.27
N LEU A 184 -7.42 -22.00 -5.88
CA LEU A 184 -6.05 -22.44 -6.06
C LEU A 184 -5.32 -22.50 -4.73
N LEU A 185 -4.33 -23.38 -4.64
CA LEU A 185 -3.31 -23.36 -3.62
C LEU A 185 -2.22 -22.41 -4.08
N ALA A 186 -2.08 -21.25 -3.40
CA ALA A 186 -1.13 -20.22 -3.82
C ALA A 186 -0.21 -19.79 -2.68
N GLY A 187 1.09 -19.59 -2.97
CA GLY A 187 2.07 -19.24 -1.95
C GLY A 187 3.52 -19.30 -2.41
N LEU A 188 4.42 -19.41 -1.43
CA LEU A 188 5.87 -19.37 -1.60
C LEU A 188 6.44 -20.77 -1.72
N PHE A 189 7.46 -20.94 -2.56
CA PHE A 189 8.10 -22.24 -2.74
C PHE A 189 9.63 -22.15 -2.79
N ILE A 190 10.29 -23.30 -2.49
CA ILE A 190 11.72 -23.54 -2.73
C ILE A 190 11.95 -24.98 -3.20
N CYS A 191 12.78 -25.16 -4.23
CA CYS A 191 13.29 -26.44 -4.71
C CYS A 191 14.81 -26.35 -4.89
N SER A 192 15.57 -27.26 -4.27
CA SER A 192 17.03 -27.26 -4.35
C SER A 192 17.60 -27.71 -5.71
N HIS A 193 16.79 -28.35 -6.55
CA HIS A 193 17.21 -29.05 -7.77
C HIS A 193 18.23 -30.17 -7.51
N ASN A 194 18.27 -30.65 -6.26
CA ASN A 194 19.13 -31.75 -5.82
C ASN A 194 18.42 -32.53 -4.69
N PRO A 195 18.08 -33.83 -4.89
CA PRO A 195 17.31 -34.60 -3.90
C PRO A 195 18.06 -34.81 -2.57
N SER A 196 19.38 -34.70 -2.57
CA SER A 196 20.24 -34.98 -1.40
C SER A 196 20.68 -33.71 -0.67
N VAL A 197 20.20 -32.53 -1.06
CA VAL A 197 20.58 -31.24 -0.46
C VAL A 197 19.32 -30.41 -0.14
N VAL A 198 19.27 -29.86 1.07
CA VAL A 198 18.32 -28.86 1.48
C VAL A 198 18.93 -27.48 1.22
N GLU A 199 18.29 -26.65 0.43
CA GLU A 199 18.61 -25.24 0.22
C GLU A 199 17.67 -24.37 1.05
N THR A 200 18.09 -23.13 1.36
CA THR A 200 17.30 -22.18 2.15
C THR A 200 17.12 -20.86 1.39
N ALA A 201 15.97 -20.25 1.55
CA ALA A 201 15.67 -18.95 1.01
C ALA A 201 14.89 -18.09 2.00
N HIS A 202 15.04 -16.77 1.84
CA HIS A 202 14.36 -15.74 2.61
C HIS A 202 13.38 -14.95 1.72
N PHE A 203 12.20 -14.72 2.27
CA PHE A 203 11.17 -13.90 1.63
C PHE A 203 10.76 -12.81 2.60
N SER A 204 10.87 -11.56 2.17
CA SER A 204 10.44 -10.38 2.91
C SER A 204 9.45 -9.55 2.11
N ASN A 205 8.85 -8.53 2.72
CA ASN A 205 7.85 -7.70 2.07
C ASN A 205 6.70 -8.49 1.42
N VAL A 206 6.44 -9.71 1.91
CA VAL A 206 5.39 -10.58 1.35
C VAL A 206 4.03 -9.95 1.57
N ARG A 207 3.23 -9.87 0.52
CA ARG A 207 1.84 -9.39 0.57
C ARG A 207 0.96 -10.29 -0.29
N VAL A 208 -0.04 -10.86 0.33
CA VAL A 208 -1.17 -11.51 -0.34
C VAL A 208 -2.29 -10.48 -0.43
N VAL A 209 -2.71 -10.14 -1.64
CA VAL A 209 -3.72 -9.13 -1.91
C VAL A 209 -4.88 -9.78 -2.66
N LEU A 210 -6.08 -9.64 -2.11
CA LEU A 210 -7.34 -9.94 -2.79
C LEU A 210 -7.92 -8.62 -3.31
N PRO A 211 -7.95 -8.40 -4.63
CA PRO A 211 -8.43 -7.16 -5.23
C PRO A 211 -9.91 -6.89 -4.93
N ALA A 212 -10.32 -5.62 -5.06
CA ALA A 212 -11.73 -5.25 -5.04
C ALA A 212 -12.50 -5.94 -6.16
N ASP A 213 -13.78 -6.22 -5.92
CA ASP A 213 -14.63 -6.86 -6.93
C ASP A 213 -14.83 -5.95 -8.16
N PRO A 214 -15.08 -6.51 -9.35
CA PRO A 214 -15.20 -5.73 -10.58
C PRO A 214 -16.34 -4.70 -10.57
N ASP A 215 -17.36 -4.90 -9.74
CA ASP A 215 -18.51 -4.02 -9.57
C ASP A 215 -18.33 -2.98 -8.43
N PHE A 216 -17.11 -2.87 -7.88
CA PHE A 216 -16.75 -1.87 -6.87
C PHE A 216 -17.16 -0.46 -7.29
N ARG A 217 -17.82 0.25 -6.38
CA ARG A 217 -18.28 1.63 -6.59
C ARG A 217 -17.42 2.60 -5.78
N PRO A 218 -16.61 3.43 -6.44
CA PRO A 218 -15.78 4.41 -5.75
C PRO A 218 -16.56 5.28 -4.77
N TYR A 219 -15.97 5.61 -3.63
CA TYR A 219 -16.54 6.45 -2.55
C TYR A 219 -17.82 5.89 -1.88
N ARG A 220 -18.16 4.63 -2.13
CA ARG A 220 -19.30 3.93 -1.52
C ARG A 220 -18.94 2.59 -0.95
N ASP A 221 -18.20 1.81 -1.74
CA ASP A 221 -17.74 0.49 -1.35
C ASP A 221 -16.27 0.61 -0.95
N TYR A 222 -15.89 -0.06 0.14
CA TYR A 222 -14.51 -0.03 0.63
C TYR A 222 -14.07 -1.46 0.97
N ILE A 223 -12.80 -1.74 0.75
CA ILE A 223 -12.17 -2.98 1.19
C ILE A 223 -11.21 -2.70 2.35
N GLY A 224 -10.67 -3.74 2.94
CA GLY A 224 -9.73 -3.65 4.04
C GLY A 224 -8.44 -2.89 3.69
N SER A 225 -7.75 -2.44 4.72
CA SER A 225 -6.55 -1.61 4.62
C SER A 225 -5.45 -2.11 5.54
N ARG A 226 -4.20 -1.91 5.13
CA ARG A 226 -3.01 -2.10 5.95
C ARG A 226 -2.32 -0.76 6.15
N LEU A 227 -2.12 -0.36 7.40
CA LEU A 227 -1.24 0.75 7.76
C LEU A 227 0.18 0.23 7.72
N GLU A 228 1.01 0.81 6.85
CA GLU A 228 2.38 0.37 6.65
C GLU A 228 3.37 1.51 6.87
N ILE A 229 4.57 1.16 7.32
CA ILE A 229 5.77 2.00 7.23
C ILE A 229 6.82 1.32 6.36
N MET A 230 7.64 2.11 5.72
CA MET A 230 8.73 1.62 4.88
C MET A 230 10.00 2.43 5.09
N LYS A 231 11.13 1.76 5.22
CA LYS A 231 12.46 2.39 5.19
C LYS A 231 12.83 2.73 3.74
N VAL A 232 12.88 4.02 3.42
CA VAL A 232 13.01 4.48 2.03
C VAL A 232 14.30 4.01 1.36
N ALA A 233 15.41 3.95 2.12
CA ALA A 233 16.72 3.56 1.59
C ALA A 233 16.81 2.09 1.13
N THR A 234 16.01 1.20 1.71
CA THR A 234 16.11 -0.26 1.49
C THR A 234 14.83 -0.88 0.93
N GLY A 235 13.70 -0.18 0.98
CA GLY A 235 12.40 -0.74 0.63
C GLY A 235 11.84 -1.72 1.66
N GLU A 236 12.48 -1.89 2.82
CA GLU A 236 11.98 -2.74 3.91
C GLU A 236 10.66 -2.19 4.46
N ARG A 237 9.61 -3.02 4.45
CA ARG A 237 8.24 -2.65 4.80
C ARG A 237 7.76 -3.39 6.03
N LYS A 238 6.96 -2.70 6.84
CA LYS A 238 6.30 -3.29 8.01
C LYS A 238 4.82 -2.89 8.04
N VAL A 239 3.93 -3.88 8.14
CA VAL A 239 2.53 -3.69 8.47
C VAL A 239 2.43 -3.40 9.96
N LEU A 240 1.90 -2.25 10.31
CA LEU A 240 1.68 -1.84 11.71
C LEU A 240 0.34 -2.36 12.22
N ALA A 241 -0.70 -2.30 11.37
CA ALA A 241 -2.04 -2.76 11.68
C ALA A 241 -2.81 -3.08 10.39
N THR A 242 -3.78 -3.99 10.50
CA THR A 242 -4.73 -4.34 9.45
C THR A 242 -6.13 -3.97 9.91
N PHE A 243 -6.92 -3.40 9.01
CA PHE A 243 -8.27 -2.92 9.26
C PHE A 243 -9.24 -3.57 8.27
N PRO A 244 -10.43 -3.99 8.70
CA PRO A 244 -11.46 -4.53 7.79
C PRO A 244 -12.12 -3.46 6.92
N ASN A 245 -11.98 -2.18 7.30
CA ASN A 245 -12.50 -1.01 6.59
C ASN A 245 -11.38 -0.16 5.98
N SER A 246 -11.78 0.88 5.23
CA SER A 246 -10.82 1.82 4.66
C SER A 246 -10.27 2.75 5.73
N ILE A 247 -8.95 2.78 5.85
CA ILE A 247 -8.21 3.90 6.45
C ILE A 247 -7.44 4.62 5.35
N GLN A 248 -7.09 5.90 5.54
CA GLN A 248 -6.50 6.72 4.49
C GLN A 248 -5.50 7.72 5.06
N ALA A 249 -4.47 8.04 4.24
CA ALA A 249 -3.62 9.20 4.40
C ALA A 249 -2.90 9.30 5.76
N PRO A 250 -2.02 8.37 6.12
CA PRO A 250 -1.29 8.43 7.39
C PRO A 250 -0.27 9.56 7.39
N ASN A 251 -0.35 10.44 8.39
CA ASN A 251 0.51 11.60 8.59
C ASN A 251 1.30 11.48 9.90
N TRP A 252 2.62 11.60 9.86
CA TRP A 252 3.48 11.52 11.05
C TRP A 252 3.37 12.76 11.92
N THR A 253 3.28 12.56 13.25
CA THR A 253 3.49 13.67 14.20
C THR A 253 4.97 14.08 14.25
N PRO A 254 5.30 15.37 14.48
CA PRO A 254 6.69 15.83 14.49
C PRO A 254 7.59 15.18 15.54
N ASP A 255 7.02 14.60 16.60
CA ASP A 255 7.77 13.84 17.61
C ASP A 255 8.08 12.38 17.19
N GLY A 256 7.57 11.97 16.01
CA GLY A 256 7.80 10.65 15.43
C GLY A 256 7.10 9.49 16.15
N LYS A 257 6.15 9.75 17.06
CA LYS A 257 5.55 8.71 17.91
C LYS A 257 4.18 8.25 17.47
N THR A 258 3.50 9.04 16.64
CA THR A 258 2.11 8.82 16.27
C THR A 258 1.91 9.01 14.76
N LEU A 259 1.01 8.21 14.19
CA LEU A 259 0.46 8.44 12.85
C LEU A 259 -0.99 8.90 13.01
N ILE A 260 -1.36 9.99 12.35
CA ILE A 260 -2.75 10.42 12.25
C ILE A 260 -3.29 9.93 10.91
N TYR A 261 -4.45 9.27 10.90
CA TYR A 261 -5.09 8.79 9.67
C TYR A 261 -6.59 9.05 9.68
N ASN A 262 -7.20 9.10 8.50
CA ASN A 262 -8.63 9.23 8.31
C ASN A 262 -9.30 7.85 8.19
N SER A 263 -10.49 7.71 8.77
CA SER A 263 -11.41 6.60 8.54
C SER A 263 -12.85 7.04 8.80
N GLU A 264 -13.75 6.76 7.86
CA GLU A 264 -15.19 7.02 8.00
C GLU A 264 -15.53 8.46 8.41
N GLY A 265 -14.81 9.44 7.85
CA GLY A 265 -15.00 10.87 8.13
C GLY A 265 -14.36 11.36 9.44
N LYS A 266 -13.72 10.51 10.19
CA LYS A 266 -13.04 10.83 11.46
C LYS A 266 -11.54 10.68 11.34
N LEU A 267 -10.82 11.32 12.26
CA LEU A 267 -9.38 11.17 12.40
C LEU A 267 -9.04 10.32 13.62
N TYR A 268 -7.98 9.54 13.49
CA TYR A 268 -7.48 8.66 14.54
C TYR A 268 -5.98 8.79 14.71
N ASN A 269 -5.52 8.67 15.95
CA ASN A 269 -4.12 8.56 16.32
C ASN A 269 -3.76 7.08 16.45
N TYR A 270 -2.73 6.63 15.78
CA TYR A 270 -2.08 5.34 15.96
C TYR A 270 -0.74 5.55 16.67
N THR A 271 -0.59 5.05 17.89
CA THR A 271 0.66 5.15 18.66
C THR A 271 1.64 4.05 18.26
N LEU A 272 2.82 4.41 17.79
CA LEU A 272 3.79 3.45 17.24
C LEU A 272 4.39 2.49 18.27
N SER A 273 4.47 2.89 19.54
CA SER A 273 5.12 2.09 20.59
C SER A 273 4.31 0.88 21.05
N ASP A 274 2.98 0.95 20.99
CA ASP A 274 2.09 -0.07 21.51
C ASP A 274 0.90 -0.42 20.61
N GLY A 275 0.78 0.26 19.45
CA GLY A 275 -0.30 0.03 18.49
C GLY A 275 -1.67 0.55 18.97
N SER A 276 -1.72 1.36 20.03
CA SER A 276 -2.99 1.90 20.54
C SER A 276 -3.60 2.90 19.56
N ILE A 277 -4.94 2.85 19.41
CA ILE A 277 -5.71 3.71 18.52
C ILE A 277 -6.67 4.55 19.37
N THR A 278 -6.66 5.87 19.12
CA THR A 278 -7.57 6.81 19.77
C THR A 278 -8.17 7.78 18.75
N GLU A 279 -9.47 8.08 18.87
CA GLU A 279 -10.11 9.09 18.02
C GLU A 279 -9.57 10.49 18.36
N LEU A 280 -9.22 11.28 17.36
CA LEU A 280 -8.89 12.69 17.49
C LEU A 280 -10.19 13.51 17.48
N ASN A 281 -10.47 14.24 18.56
CA ASN A 281 -11.66 15.06 18.65
C ASN A 281 -11.59 16.25 17.68
N THR A 282 -12.43 16.24 16.64
CA THR A 282 -12.57 17.32 15.66
C THR A 282 -13.90 18.10 15.82
N GLY A 283 -14.59 17.93 16.96
CA GLY A 283 -15.84 18.59 17.26
C GLY A 283 -16.95 18.27 16.26
N HIS A 284 -17.56 19.33 15.67
CA HIS A 284 -18.59 19.17 14.66
C HIS A 284 -18.05 18.81 13.26
N ALA A 285 -16.75 18.96 13.01
CA ALA A 285 -16.12 18.63 11.73
C ALA A 285 -15.76 17.14 11.69
N ASN A 286 -16.75 16.26 11.51
CA ASN A 286 -16.67 14.80 11.62
C ASN A 286 -17.10 14.04 10.35
N ASP A 287 -17.15 14.73 9.21
CA ASP A 287 -17.28 14.16 7.87
C ASP A 287 -16.08 14.62 7.03
N ASN A 288 -14.88 14.26 7.52
CA ASN A 288 -13.62 14.66 6.89
C ASN A 288 -13.29 13.73 5.71
N ASN A 289 -12.74 14.30 4.65
CA ASN A 289 -12.04 13.52 3.63
C ASN A 289 -10.62 13.15 4.13
N ASN A 290 -9.77 12.63 3.25
CA ASN A 290 -8.42 12.22 3.60
C ASN A 290 -7.38 13.37 3.64
N ASP A 291 -7.78 14.62 3.37
CA ASP A 291 -6.86 15.75 3.36
C ASP A 291 -6.79 16.39 4.75
N HIS A 292 -5.81 15.97 5.52
CA HIS A 292 -5.48 16.51 6.83
C HIS A 292 -3.98 16.68 6.96
N VAL A 293 -3.52 17.86 7.38
CA VAL A 293 -2.10 18.20 7.38
C VAL A 293 -1.73 18.91 8.67
N LEU A 294 -0.65 18.44 9.32
CA LEU A 294 -0.06 19.07 10.48
C LEU A 294 0.70 20.35 10.10
N SER A 295 0.63 21.38 10.94
CA SER A 295 1.50 22.54 10.83
C SER A 295 2.98 22.14 11.04
N PHE A 296 3.91 22.93 10.52
CA PHE A 296 5.34 22.61 10.61
C PHE A 296 5.84 22.47 12.05
N ASP A 297 5.28 23.23 12.98
CA ASP A 297 5.61 23.13 14.41
C ASP A 297 4.80 22.05 15.15
N GLY A 298 3.88 21.38 14.46
CA GLY A 298 3.02 20.33 15.00
C GLY A 298 1.97 20.80 16.02
N SER A 299 1.78 22.10 16.21
CA SER A 299 0.83 22.64 17.19
C SER A 299 -0.62 22.59 16.71
N GLN A 300 -0.82 22.64 15.40
CA GLN A 300 -2.12 22.66 14.73
C GLN A 300 -2.23 21.53 13.70
N ILE A 301 -3.46 21.15 13.41
CA ILE A 301 -3.82 20.32 12.26
C ILE A 301 -4.90 21.04 11.46
N GLY A 302 -4.72 21.08 10.15
CA GLY A 302 -5.76 21.47 9.22
C GLY A 302 -6.49 20.24 8.71
N ILE A 303 -7.78 20.34 8.47
CA ILE A 303 -8.66 19.26 8.00
C ILE A 303 -9.61 19.78 6.93
N SER A 304 -9.98 18.92 5.99
CA SER A 304 -11.03 19.19 4.98
C SER A 304 -12.30 18.44 5.37
N HIS A 305 -13.36 19.19 5.67
CA HIS A 305 -14.65 18.68 6.14
C HIS A 305 -15.75 18.95 5.12
N HIS A 306 -16.60 17.96 4.85
CA HIS A 306 -17.76 18.08 3.98
C HIS A 306 -18.97 18.66 4.72
N LEU A 307 -19.51 19.77 4.22
CA LEU A 307 -20.68 20.42 4.82
C LEU A 307 -21.99 19.81 4.33
N GLY A 308 -22.77 19.25 5.25
CA GLY A 308 -24.15 18.85 5.06
C GLY A 308 -24.48 18.16 3.73
N ASP A 309 -25.69 18.40 3.20
CA ASP A 309 -26.16 17.75 1.97
C ASP A 309 -25.43 18.23 0.69
N SER A 310 -24.86 19.44 0.70
CA SER A 310 -24.09 19.97 -0.44
C SER A 310 -22.76 19.26 -0.62
N ARG A 311 -22.23 18.64 0.46
CA ARG A 311 -20.90 18.04 0.52
C ARG A 311 -19.78 18.98 0.03
N THR A 312 -19.97 20.29 0.19
CA THR A 312 -18.91 21.27 -0.09
C THR A 312 -17.76 21.03 0.88
N SER A 313 -16.55 20.78 0.37
CA SER A 313 -15.35 20.61 1.18
C SER A 313 -14.87 21.98 1.68
N VAL A 314 -14.71 22.12 3.00
CA VAL A 314 -14.30 23.36 3.68
C VAL A 314 -13.18 23.06 4.64
N ILE A 315 -12.18 23.91 4.69
CA ILE A 315 -11.01 23.74 5.55
C ILE A 315 -11.27 24.30 6.94
N TYR A 316 -10.92 23.51 7.95
CA TYR A 316 -10.88 23.90 9.35
C TYR A 316 -9.49 23.73 9.91
N THR A 317 -9.15 24.46 10.97
CA THR A 317 -7.96 24.23 11.79
C THR A 317 -8.32 24.02 13.26
N LEU A 318 -7.51 23.22 13.95
CA LEU A 318 -7.66 22.93 15.37
C LEU A 318 -6.31 22.54 15.97
N PRO A 319 -6.16 22.61 17.31
CA PRO A 319 -4.97 22.05 17.96
C PRO A 319 -4.80 20.55 17.66
N THR A 320 -3.57 20.09 17.52
CA THR A 320 -3.25 18.67 17.29
C THR A 320 -3.74 17.75 18.42
N SER A 321 -3.98 18.30 19.60
CA SER A 321 -4.62 17.60 20.73
C SER A 321 -6.13 17.41 20.59
N GLY A 322 -6.75 17.95 19.54
CA GLY A 322 -8.19 17.96 19.32
C GLY A 322 -8.90 19.20 19.88
N SER A 323 -10.14 19.43 19.46
CA SER A 323 -10.98 20.54 19.92
C SER A 323 -12.45 20.25 19.66
N ASP A 324 -13.32 20.69 20.60
CA ASP A 324 -14.77 20.71 20.40
C ASP A 324 -15.21 21.81 19.41
N ASN A 325 -14.36 22.81 19.19
CA ASN A 325 -14.64 23.99 18.39
C ASN A 325 -13.53 24.21 17.33
N PRO A 326 -13.47 23.44 16.26
CA PRO A 326 -12.55 23.69 15.15
C PRO A 326 -12.88 25.03 14.49
N VAL A 327 -11.85 25.74 14.00
CA VAL A 327 -11.98 27.07 13.39
C VAL A 327 -12.09 26.94 11.88
N GLN A 328 -13.21 27.39 11.31
CA GLN A 328 -13.38 27.43 9.86
C GLN A 328 -12.43 28.43 9.22
N ILE A 329 -11.78 28.03 8.14
CA ILE A 329 -10.80 28.83 7.41
C ILE A 329 -11.35 29.29 6.07
N THR A 330 -11.85 28.39 5.22
CA THR A 330 -12.38 28.74 3.89
C THR A 330 -13.89 28.95 3.93
N ASP A 331 -14.39 29.84 3.04
CA ASP A 331 -15.82 30.10 2.91
C ASP A 331 -16.45 29.09 1.91
N PRO A 332 -17.52 28.36 2.29
CA PRO A 332 -18.20 27.44 1.40
C PRO A 332 -18.83 28.11 0.17
N GLU A 333 -19.14 29.40 0.23
CA GLU A 333 -19.68 30.16 -0.91
C GLU A 333 -18.62 30.30 -2.03
N ASN A 334 -17.34 30.22 -1.73
CA ASN A 334 -16.25 30.23 -2.71
C ASN A 334 -16.10 28.89 -3.47
N GLY A 335 -16.74 27.79 -3.01
CA GLY A 335 -16.67 26.45 -3.56
C GLY A 335 -15.78 25.49 -2.74
N HIS A 336 -15.50 24.32 -3.32
CA HIS A 336 -14.71 23.29 -2.63
C HIS A 336 -13.27 23.75 -2.35
N SER A 337 -12.75 23.33 -1.20
CA SER A 337 -11.38 23.55 -0.77
C SER A 337 -10.83 22.25 -0.15
N TYR A 338 -9.74 21.73 -0.70
CA TYR A 338 -9.07 20.50 -0.29
C TYR A 338 -7.66 20.86 0.20
N LEU A 339 -7.40 20.62 1.48
CA LEU A 339 -6.14 21.04 2.14
C LEU A 339 -4.98 20.13 1.77
N HIS A 340 -3.83 20.73 1.42
CA HIS A 340 -2.61 19.97 1.13
C HIS A 340 -1.38 20.43 1.89
N GLY A 341 -1.35 21.64 2.48
CA GLY A 341 -0.16 22.11 3.17
C GLY A 341 -0.31 23.38 4.00
N TRP A 342 0.74 23.64 4.77
CA TRP A 342 0.94 24.86 5.55
C TRP A 342 2.17 25.60 5.05
N THR A 343 2.21 26.93 5.22
CA THR A 343 3.48 27.63 5.12
C THR A 343 4.39 27.31 6.32
N PRO A 344 5.72 27.31 6.18
CA PRO A 344 6.62 27.03 7.29
C PRO A 344 6.49 27.98 8.50
N ASP A 345 5.96 29.20 8.30
CA ASP A 345 5.66 30.14 9.37
C ASP A 345 4.28 29.93 10.02
N ASN A 346 3.53 28.89 9.58
CA ASN A 346 2.19 28.53 10.05
C ASN A 346 1.11 29.61 9.88
N LYS A 347 1.31 30.61 9.01
CA LYS A 347 0.37 31.73 8.82
C LYS A 347 -0.62 31.52 7.67
N ARG A 348 -0.26 30.69 6.70
CA ARG A 348 -1.09 30.42 5.53
C ARG A 348 -1.23 28.93 5.30
N LEU A 349 -2.37 28.55 4.72
CA LEU A 349 -2.61 27.22 4.17
C LEU A 349 -2.52 27.27 2.65
N ILE A 350 -2.06 26.15 2.04
CA ILE A 350 -2.20 25.92 0.62
C ILE A 350 -3.16 24.75 0.38
N PHE A 351 -3.97 24.88 -0.64
CA PHE A 351 -5.05 23.95 -0.90
C PHE A 351 -5.42 23.92 -2.38
N THR A 352 -6.06 22.85 -2.80
CA THR A 352 -6.72 22.76 -4.10
C THR A 352 -8.12 23.35 -3.98
N GLY A 353 -8.35 24.45 -4.67
CA GLY A 353 -9.61 25.21 -4.62
C GLY A 353 -10.37 25.10 -5.94
N HIS A 354 -11.65 24.67 -5.87
CA HIS A 354 -12.55 24.77 -7.02
C HIS A 354 -13.13 26.19 -7.08
N ARG A 355 -12.55 27.01 -7.95
CA ARG A 355 -12.96 28.41 -8.16
C ARG A 355 -13.20 28.66 -9.64
N ASN A 356 -14.23 29.39 -9.98
CA ASN A 356 -14.56 29.75 -11.38
C ASN A 356 -14.68 28.54 -12.34
N GLY A 357 -15.07 27.37 -11.82
CA GLY A 357 -15.29 26.16 -12.63
C GLY A 357 -14.05 25.33 -12.90
N GLN A 358 -12.92 25.60 -12.24
CA GLN A 358 -11.67 24.82 -12.36
C GLN A 358 -11.00 24.61 -11.00
N TYR A 359 -10.12 23.62 -10.94
CA TYR A 359 -9.30 23.31 -9.78
C TYR A 359 -7.90 23.87 -9.97
N ASP A 360 -7.50 24.75 -9.04
CA ASP A 360 -6.19 25.40 -9.00
C ASP A 360 -5.60 25.34 -7.59
N ILE A 361 -4.29 25.62 -7.49
CA ILE A 361 -3.61 25.80 -6.22
C ILE A 361 -3.86 27.22 -5.69
N TRP A 362 -4.35 27.30 -4.48
CA TRP A 362 -4.65 28.51 -3.74
C TRP A 362 -3.92 28.58 -2.42
N ALA A 363 -3.61 29.77 -1.96
CA ALA A 363 -3.18 30.03 -0.60
C ALA A 363 -4.21 30.88 0.14
N ILE A 364 -4.41 30.64 1.45
CA ILE A 364 -5.28 31.45 2.30
C ILE A 364 -4.54 31.87 3.57
N ASP A 365 -4.61 33.13 3.92
CA ASP A 365 -4.12 33.64 5.20
C ASP A 365 -5.07 33.25 6.33
N ILE A 366 -4.56 32.64 7.40
CA ILE A 366 -5.38 32.07 8.48
C ILE A 366 -6.10 33.16 9.29
N GLU A 367 -5.48 34.33 9.45
CA GLU A 367 -6.03 35.45 10.26
C GLU A 367 -7.01 36.29 9.44
N THR A 368 -6.60 36.74 8.25
CA THR A 368 -7.39 37.65 7.41
C THR A 368 -8.42 36.94 6.54
N LYS A 369 -8.24 35.63 6.28
CA LYS A 369 -9.05 34.81 5.35
C LYS A 369 -8.93 35.26 3.89
N GLU A 370 -7.89 36.00 3.54
CA GLU A 370 -7.65 36.43 2.17
C GLU A 370 -7.11 35.27 1.33
N GLU A 371 -7.82 34.91 0.26
CA GLU A 371 -7.41 33.88 -0.71
C GLU A 371 -6.56 34.49 -1.83
N THR A 372 -5.50 33.80 -2.22
CA THR A 372 -4.60 34.18 -3.32
C THR A 372 -4.42 32.99 -4.26
N PRO A 373 -4.73 33.09 -5.57
CA PRO A 373 -4.44 32.03 -6.53
C PRO A 373 -2.94 31.96 -6.79
N LEU A 374 -2.39 30.74 -6.81
CA LEU A 374 -1.00 30.45 -7.17
C LEU A 374 -0.87 29.85 -8.56
N THR A 375 -1.94 29.17 -9.04
CA THR A 375 -2.08 28.72 -10.43
C THR A 375 -3.43 29.19 -10.99
N ASN A 376 -3.55 29.25 -12.32
CA ASN A 376 -4.79 29.71 -12.99
C ASN A 376 -4.89 29.21 -14.45
N LEU A 377 -4.32 28.08 -14.78
CA LEU A 377 -4.43 27.49 -16.13
C LEU A 377 -5.73 26.67 -16.24
N PRO A 378 -6.30 26.52 -17.43
CA PRO A 378 -7.54 25.78 -17.64
C PRO A 378 -7.30 24.24 -17.60
N THR A 379 -6.56 23.78 -16.60
CA THR A 379 -6.18 22.39 -16.36
C THR A 379 -6.26 22.12 -14.87
N LEU A 380 -6.39 20.83 -14.50
CA LEU A 380 -6.37 20.41 -13.11
C LEU A 380 -4.95 20.58 -12.52
N ASP A 381 -4.85 21.35 -11.44
CA ASP A 381 -3.69 21.45 -10.56
C ASP A 381 -4.11 21.02 -9.15
N ASP A 382 -3.32 20.14 -8.51
CA ASP A 382 -3.68 19.52 -7.23
C ASP A 382 -2.43 19.16 -6.38
N GLY A 383 -2.64 18.66 -5.15
CA GLY A 383 -1.64 17.99 -4.31
C GLY A 383 -0.45 18.84 -3.93
N SER A 384 -0.66 20.10 -3.50
CA SER A 384 0.41 21.06 -3.26
C SER A 384 1.05 20.92 -1.87
N GLU A 385 2.38 20.94 -1.80
CA GLU A 385 3.17 20.91 -0.55
C GLU A 385 4.36 21.89 -0.62
N TYR A 386 4.62 22.59 0.50
CA TYR A 386 5.83 23.43 0.63
C TYR A 386 7.07 22.58 0.86
N SER A 387 8.19 23.00 0.24
CA SER A 387 9.51 22.56 0.71
C SER A 387 9.77 22.99 2.16
N PRO A 388 10.55 22.23 2.95
CA PRO A 388 10.81 22.55 4.36
C PRO A 388 11.44 23.94 4.58
N ASP A 389 12.18 24.47 3.60
CA ASP A 389 12.79 25.80 3.63
C ASP A 389 11.82 26.92 3.19
N GLY A 390 10.60 26.55 2.73
CA GLY A 390 9.56 27.48 2.29
C GLY A 390 9.83 28.18 0.96
N GLN A 391 10.87 27.81 0.21
CA GLN A 391 11.22 28.49 -1.03
C GLN A 391 10.35 28.03 -2.21
N TYR A 392 9.92 26.76 -2.19
CA TYR A 392 9.20 26.14 -3.29
C TYR A 392 7.89 25.49 -2.82
N ILE A 393 6.96 25.37 -3.76
CA ILE A 393 5.75 24.55 -3.66
C ILE A 393 5.85 23.48 -4.74
N PHE A 394 5.72 22.22 -4.34
CA PHE A 394 5.59 21.07 -5.22
C PHE A 394 4.11 20.78 -5.40
N PHE A 395 3.69 20.44 -6.60
CA PHE A 395 2.29 20.16 -6.93
C PHE A 395 2.21 19.24 -8.15
N ASN A 396 1.06 18.71 -8.42
CA ASN A 396 0.81 17.94 -9.64
C ASN A 396 -0.15 18.68 -10.57
N SER A 397 0.06 18.51 -11.89
CA SER A 397 -0.68 19.20 -12.94
C SER A 397 -0.80 18.34 -14.20
N VAL A 398 -1.98 18.38 -14.83
CA VAL A 398 -2.25 17.67 -16.09
C VAL A 398 -1.91 18.51 -17.33
N ARG A 399 -1.37 19.71 -17.17
CA ARG A 399 -1.12 20.68 -18.26
C ARG A 399 -0.18 20.19 -19.36
N SER A 400 0.61 19.15 -19.12
CA SER A 400 1.48 18.53 -20.13
C SER A 400 0.88 17.30 -20.81
N GLY A 401 -0.41 16.97 -20.52
CA GLY A 401 -1.14 15.83 -21.08
C GLY A 401 -1.35 14.71 -20.08
N ASN A 402 -0.29 14.21 -19.44
CA ASN A 402 -0.38 13.32 -18.28
C ASN A 402 -0.31 14.14 -16.99
N MET A 403 -0.81 13.58 -15.89
CA MET A 403 -0.58 14.17 -14.57
C MET A 403 0.90 14.04 -14.22
N GLN A 404 1.58 15.17 -14.00
CA GLN A 404 3.02 15.22 -13.74
C GLN A 404 3.31 16.09 -12.52
N ILE A 405 4.46 15.87 -11.88
CA ILE A 405 4.92 16.70 -10.77
C ILE A 405 5.59 17.94 -11.30
N TRP A 406 5.22 19.07 -10.70
CA TRP A 406 5.74 20.43 -10.98
C TRP A 406 6.26 21.07 -9.70
N ARG A 407 7.08 22.06 -9.84
CA ARG A 407 7.58 22.93 -8.77
C ARG A 407 7.40 24.39 -9.17
N MET A 408 7.02 25.22 -8.22
CA MET A 408 6.96 26.68 -8.38
C MET A 408 7.60 27.38 -7.17
N LYS A 409 7.95 28.65 -7.28
CA LYS A 409 8.30 29.47 -6.12
C LYS A 409 7.09 29.66 -5.20
N ALA A 410 7.35 30.03 -3.93
CA ALA A 410 6.31 30.25 -2.92
C ALA A 410 5.26 31.31 -3.30
N ASP A 411 5.58 32.21 -4.25
CA ASP A 411 4.68 33.23 -4.79
C ASP A 411 3.91 32.78 -6.05
N GLY A 412 4.03 31.52 -6.46
CA GLY A 412 3.41 30.94 -7.65
C GLY A 412 4.19 31.13 -8.95
N SER A 413 5.33 31.86 -8.93
CA SER A 413 6.16 32.10 -10.11
C SER A 413 7.10 30.92 -10.43
N GLU A 414 7.76 30.96 -11.60
CA GLU A 414 8.77 30.00 -12.05
C GLU A 414 8.31 28.53 -12.03
N GLN A 415 7.11 28.26 -12.53
CA GLN A 415 6.54 26.92 -12.58
C GLN A 415 7.33 26.02 -13.54
N THR A 416 7.91 24.93 -13.01
CA THR A 416 8.80 24.02 -13.73
C THR A 416 8.34 22.58 -13.55
N GLN A 417 8.25 21.83 -14.67
CA GLN A 417 7.94 20.40 -14.66
C GLN A 417 9.15 19.59 -14.18
N LEU A 418 8.93 18.56 -13.33
CA LEU A 418 9.96 17.70 -12.77
C LEU A 418 9.88 16.26 -13.29
N THR A 419 8.67 15.75 -13.58
CA THR A 419 8.48 14.39 -14.12
C THR A 419 8.01 14.44 -15.58
N PHE A 420 8.46 13.48 -16.42
CA PHE A 420 8.24 13.48 -17.86
C PHE A 420 7.93 12.06 -18.40
N ASP A 421 7.59 11.14 -17.52
CA ASP A 421 7.32 9.76 -17.89
C ASP A 421 5.85 9.52 -18.33
N THR A 422 5.51 8.28 -18.62
CA THR A 422 4.16 7.91 -19.07
C THR A 422 3.19 7.65 -17.93
N PHE A 423 3.63 7.68 -16.67
CA PHE A 423 2.77 7.53 -15.50
C PHE A 423 1.98 8.80 -15.24
N ASN A 424 0.89 8.65 -14.51
CA ASN A 424 0.18 9.77 -13.90
C ASN A 424 0.65 9.92 -12.45
N ASN A 425 1.43 10.97 -12.20
CA ASN A 425 2.17 11.20 -10.96
C ASN A 425 1.42 12.21 -10.08
N TRP A 426 1.07 11.80 -8.83
CA TRP A 426 0.25 12.55 -7.90
C TRP A 426 0.90 12.71 -6.54
N PHE A 427 0.51 13.76 -5.79
CA PHE A 427 0.83 14.00 -4.38
C PHE A 427 2.32 13.94 -4.06
N PRO A 428 3.12 14.94 -4.49
CA PRO A 428 4.53 15.02 -4.14
C PRO A 428 4.71 15.41 -2.67
N HIS A 429 5.47 14.63 -1.90
CA HIS A 429 5.81 14.89 -0.50
C HIS A 429 7.31 15.03 -0.34
N VAL A 430 7.75 16.24 0.05
CA VAL A 430 9.17 16.59 0.18
C VAL A 430 9.75 15.95 1.46
N SER A 431 10.95 15.37 1.34
CA SER A 431 11.65 14.83 2.50
C SER A 431 12.02 15.95 3.51
N PRO A 432 12.03 15.65 4.82
CA PRO A 432 12.34 16.67 5.86
C PRO A 432 13.70 17.37 5.68
N ASP A 433 14.67 16.70 5.06
CA ASP A 433 15.99 17.27 4.75
C ASP A 433 16.00 18.10 3.44
N GLY A 434 14.88 18.15 2.70
CA GLY A 434 14.74 18.90 1.47
C GLY A 434 15.55 18.36 0.28
N THR A 435 16.04 17.11 0.34
CA THR A 435 16.92 16.56 -0.71
C THR A 435 16.19 15.76 -1.79
N SER A 436 15.00 15.27 -1.49
CA SER A 436 14.19 14.44 -2.38
C SER A 436 12.69 14.63 -2.11
N PHE A 437 11.87 14.06 -2.97
CA PHE A 437 10.44 13.91 -2.72
C PHE A 437 9.96 12.53 -3.15
N ILE A 438 8.89 12.05 -2.52
CA ILE A 438 8.17 10.86 -2.92
C ILE A 438 6.83 11.25 -3.55
N TYR A 439 6.27 10.36 -4.35
CA TYR A 439 4.97 10.56 -4.96
C TYR A 439 4.35 9.20 -5.35
N ILE A 440 3.05 9.19 -5.59
CA ILE A 440 2.33 8.02 -6.10
C ILE A 440 2.21 8.13 -7.62
N ALA A 441 2.48 7.02 -8.31
CA ALA A 441 2.42 6.95 -9.78
C ALA A 441 1.41 5.89 -10.20
N PHE A 442 0.38 6.33 -10.93
CA PHE A 442 -0.61 5.47 -11.55
C PHE A 442 -0.17 5.06 -12.95
N PRO A 443 -0.48 3.83 -13.40
CA PRO A 443 -0.24 3.41 -14.79
C PRO A 443 -0.94 4.31 -15.80
N SER A 444 -0.43 4.34 -17.02
CA SER A 444 -0.89 5.24 -18.11
C SER A 444 -2.30 4.94 -18.65
N ASP A 445 -2.89 3.80 -18.28
CA ASP A 445 -4.27 3.43 -18.62
C ASP A 445 -5.31 4.06 -17.67
N ILE A 446 -4.87 4.70 -16.59
CA ILE A 446 -5.72 5.49 -15.70
C ILE A 446 -5.89 6.91 -16.28
N ASP A 447 -7.11 7.46 -16.18
CA ASP A 447 -7.39 8.84 -16.60
C ASP A 447 -6.43 9.80 -15.87
N PRO A 448 -5.68 10.66 -16.56
CA PRO A 448 -4.76 11.61 -15.93
C PRO A 448 -5.45 12.64 -15.01
N ASN A 449 -6.77 12.80 -15.10
CA ASN A 449 -7.55 13.68 -14.21
C ASN A 449 -8.14 12.93 -13.00
N ASP A 450 -7.79 11.65 -12.81
CA ASP A 450 -8.32 10.82 -11.73
C ASP A 450 -7.19 10.10 -10.99
N HIS A 451 -7.38 9.90 -9.69
CA HIS A 451 -6.51 9.14 -8.80
C HIS A 451 -7.33 8.11 -8.00
N PRO A 452 -7.87 7.08 -8.69
CA PRO A 452 -8.89 6.21 -8.14
C PRO A 452 -8.35 5.29 -7.03
N PHE A 453 -9.30 4.75 -6.22
CA PHE A 453 -9.02 3.68 -5.27
C PHE A 453 -8.64 2.37 -5.95
N TYR A 454 -7.90 1.54 -5.25
CA TYR A 454 -7.69 0.11 -5.51
C TYR A 454 -7.14 -0.18 -6.90
N LYS A 455 -6.02 0.49 -7.19
CA LYS A 455 -5.21 0.28 -8.39
C LYS A 455 -3.83 -0.27 -8.02
N LYS A 456 -3.18 -0.87 -9.00
CA LYS A 456 -1.76 -1.24 -8.92
C LYS A 456 -0.95 0.03 -9.16
N VAL A 457 -0.35 0.58 -8.12
CA VAL A 457 0.36 1.85 -8.16
C VAL A 457 1.78 1.70 -7.62
N TYR A 458 2.61 2.67 -7.92
CA TYR A 458 4.00 2.73 -7.49
C TYR A 458 4.20 3.89 -6.54
N LEU A 459 4.95 3.68 -5.47
CA LEU A 459 5.56 4.78 -4.73
C LEU A 459 6.94 5.02 -5.33
N ARG A 460 7.21 6.26 -5.70
CA ARG A 460 8.46 6.63 -6.36
C ARG A 460 9.14 7.75 -5.61
N GLN A 461 10.45 7.76 -5.65
CA GLN A 461 11.31 8.81 -5.09
C GLN A 461 12.11 9.49 -6.19
N MET A 462 12.24 10.81 -6.11
CA MET A 462 13.04 11.61 -7.03
C MET A 462 13.90 12.62 -6.26
N PRO A 463 15.11 12.96 -6.74
CA PRO A 463 15.89 14.09 -6.19
C PRO A 463 15.10 15.40 -6.29
N ILE A 464 15.30 16.32 -5.34
CA ILE A 464 14.54 17.58 -5.24
C ILE A 464 14.62 18.46 -6.50
N GLU A 465 15.72 18.38 -7.22
CA GLU A 465 15.94 19.14 -8.46
C GLU A 465 15.45 18.40 -9.73
N GLY A 466 14.80 17.27 -9.57
CA GLY A 466 14.43 16.40 -10.68
C GLY A 466 15.52 15.38 -11.03
N GLY A 467 15.30 14.60 -12.08
CA GLY A 467 16.22 13.56 -12.53
C GLY A 467 15.56 12.18 -12.64
N GLU A 468 16.34 11.13 -12.39
CA GLU A 468 15.82 9.76 -12.46
C GLU A 468 15.00 9.40 -11.21
N ALA A 469 13.78 8.92 -11.45
CA ALA A 469 12.91 8.45 -10.38
C ALA A 469 13.17 6.98 -10.06
N LYS A 470 13.25 6.65 -8.76
CA LYS A 470 13.34 5.27 -8.28
C LYS A 470 11.97 4.79 -7.83
N THR A 471 11.59 3.58 -8.22
CA THR A 471 10.42 2.89 -7.67
C THR A 471 10.81 2.27 -6.33
N ILE A 472 10.26 2.80 -5.25
CA ILE A 472 10.59 2.35 -3.88
C ILE A 472 9.58 1.36 -3.32
N ALA A 473 8.35 1.32 -3.85
CA ALA A 473 7.36 0.29 -3.51
C ALA A 473 6.34 0.08 -4.63
N TYR A 474 5.78 -1.12 -4.66
CA TYR A 474 4.59 -1.48 -5.42
C TYR A 474 3.47 -1.73 -4.43
N ILE A 475 2.30 -1.12 -4.62
CA ILE A 475 1.16 -1.30 -3.74
C ILE A 475 -0.13 -1.50 -4.53
N TYR A 476 -1.09 -2.18 -3.93
CA TYR A 476 -2.48 -2.13 -4.34
C TYR A 476 -3.16 -1.08 -3.46
N GLY A 477 -3.54 0.06 -4.04
CA GLY A 477 -3.97 1.25 -3.31
C GLY A 477 -4.46 2.34 -4.27
N GLY A 478 -3.95 3.55 -4.12
CA GLY A 478 -4.33 4.72 -4.91
C GLY A 478 -4.80 5.86 -4.02
N GLN A 479 -6.03 6.34 -4.25
CA GLN A 479 -6.67 7.32 -3.37
C GLN A 479 -6.60 6.86 -1.90
N GLY A 480 -6.13 7.73 -1.01
CA GLY A 480 -5.95 7.44 0.41
C GLY A 480 -4.61 6.80 0.78
N SER A 481 -3.77 6.40 -0.19
CA SER A 481 -2.49 5.76 0.14
C SER A 481 -1.47 6.73 0.73
N ILE A 482 -1.23 7.88 0.07
CA ILE A 482 -0.27 8.93 0.50
C ILE A 482 -0.76 10.33 0.16
N ASN A 483 -2.03 10.66 0.36
CA ASN A 483 -2.56 11.98 -0.02
C ASN A 483 -2.03 13.15 0.83
N VAL A 484 -1.37 12.89 1.95
CA VAL A 484 -0.84 13.87 2.88
C VAL A 484 0.65 13.63 3.14
N PRO A 485 1.41 14.57 3.73
CA PRO A 485 2.82 14.39 4.03
C PRO A 485 3.08 13.10 4.82
N SER A 486 3.84 12.19 4.26
CA SER A 486 3.97 10.79 4.72
C SER A 486 5.34 10.47 5.34
N TRP A 487 6.29 11.40 5.32
CA TRP A 487 7.64 11.19 5.84
C TRP A 487 7.67 11.15 7.37
N SER A 488 8.48 10.25 7.93
CA SER A 488 8.90 10.35 9.33
C SER A 488 9.75 11.60 9.54
N PRO A 489 9.72 12.22 10.74
CA PRO A 489 10.46 13.46 11.00
C PRO A 489 11.97 13.36 10.80
N ASP A 490 12.55 12.16 10.94
CA ASP A 490 13.97 11.89 10.71
C ASP A 490 14.32 11.63 9.22
N GLY A 491 13.31 11.64 8.32
CA GLY A 491 13.48 11.42 6.89
C GLY A 491 13.87 10.00 6.48
N THR A 492 13.79 9.02 7.40
CA THR A 492 14.23 7.64 7.12
C THR A 492 13.11 6.74 6.62
N HIS A 493 11.87 7.02 7.02
CA HIS A 493 10.69 6.20 6.71
C HIS A 493 9.59 7.03 6.09
N ILE A 494 8.68 6.33 5.41
CA ILE A 494 7.37 6.85 5.01
C ILE A 494 6.27 5.97 5.59
N ALA A 495 5.10 6.56 5.85
CA ALA A 495 3.88 5.85 6.19
C ALA A 495 2.94 5.88 4.98
N PHE A 496 2.22 4.78 4.74
CA PHE A 496 1.26 4.69 3.65
C PHE A 496 0.20 3.63 3.92
N VAL A 497 -0.83 3.62 3.10
CA VAL A 497 -1.88 2.61 3.13
C VAL A 497 -1.81 1.73 1.88
N SER A 498 -1.83 0.42 2.06
CA SER A 498 -2.14 -0.54 1.01
C SER A 498 -3.46 -1.26 1.32
N ASN A 499 -4.10 -1.82 0.29
CA ASN A 499 -5.44 -2.36 0.42
C ASN A 499 -5.51 -3.83 0.01
N SER A 500 -6.47 -4.55 0.60
CA SER A 500 -6.85 -5.92 0.24
C SER A 500 -8.22 -6.21 0.84
N LYS A 501 -9.04 -7.04 0.18
CA LYS A 501 -10.11 -7.72 0.91
C LYS A 501 -9.52 -8.59 2.02
N GLU A 502 -10.33 -8.95 3.01
CA GLU A 502 -9.89 -9.86 4.08
C GLU A 502 -9.44 -11.20 3.50
N LEU A 503 -8.41 -11.77 4.09
CA LEU A 503 -7.96 -13.12 3.82
C LEU A 503 -8.76 -14.06 4.74
N ASP A 504 -9.67 -14.85 4.16
CA ASP A 504 -10.49 -15.85 4.88
C ASP A 504 -9.64 -16.91 5.60
#